data_fa1173177646f44bdaf40ae8604b793f
#
_entry.id   fa1173177646f44bdaf40ae8604b793f
#
_cell.length_a   1.000
_cell.length_b   1.000
_cell.length_c   1.000
_cell.angle_alpha   90.00
_cell.angle_beta   90.00
_cell.angle_gamma   90.00
#
_symmetry.space_group_name_H-M   'P 1'
#
loop_
_entity.id
_entity.type
_entity.pdbx_description
1 polymer ?
#
loop_
_entity_poly.entity_id
_entity_poly.type
_entity_poly.pdbx_seq_one_letter_code
_entity_poly.pdbx_strand_id
1 'polypeptide(L)'
;GYTKALSEQNILKAVGIKNLDALILRPTSIIGPPDFMPSYFGQTILDMHNGQIPALTTGGYNLVDIRDVSQTIINSFTKGKTGEIYLVGGNYCSLKEIAAMANPKRKTIIIPLDLLIFLSPLIYVFNKVYKMRWPFTRESLIILKKAPKNVDASKATKILNHKIRPTQNTIEDLITWFKAEIKL
;
A
#
# COMPACT_ATOMS: atom_id res chain seq x y z
N GLY A 1 -9.58 -7.64 -8.07
CA GLY A 1 -9.06 -9.00 -7.96
C GLY A 1 -9.16 -9.83 -9.23
N TYR A 2 -10.37 -10.17 -9.68
CA TYR A 2 -10.59 -11.14 -10.78
C TYR A 2 -9.87 -10.76 -12.09
N THR A 3 -10.00 -9.52 -12.53
CA THR A 3 -9.40 -9.02 -13.78
C THR A 3 -7.86 -9.14 -13.79
N LYS A 4 -7.21 -8.80 -12.66
CA LYS A 4 -5.75 -8.93 -12.54
C LYS A 4 -5.30 -10.39 -12.56
N ALA A 5 -6.03 -11.29 -11.89
CA ALA A 5 -5.72 -12.72 -11.90
C ALA A 5 -5.86 -13.31 -13.32
N LEU A 6 -6.90 -12.91 -14.07
CA LEU A 6 -7.08 -13.32 -15.46
C LEU A 6 -5.96 -12.79 -16.38
N SER A 7 -5.53 -11.53 -16.18
CA SER A 7 -4.41 -10.95 -16.94
C SER A 7 -3.11 -11.72 -16.71
N GLU A 8 -2.81 -12.09 -15.45
CA GLU A 8 -1.64 -12.90 -15.15
C GLU A 8 -1.68 -14.28 -15.81
N GLN A 9 -2.83 -14.95 -15.77
CA GLN A 9 -3.01 -16.24 -16.45
C GLN A 9 -2.79 -16.13 -17.97
N ASN A 10 -3.28 -15.05 -18.58
CA ASN A 10 -3.11 -14.82 -20.01
C ASN A 10 -1.63 -14.57 -20.37
N ILE A 11 -0.89 -13.82 -19.55
CA ILE A 11 0.54 -13.60 -19.73
C ILE A 11 1.30 -14.93 -19.62
N LEU A 12 1.04 -15.73 -18.59
CA LEU A 12 1.72 -17.03 -18.40
C LEU A 12 1.40 -18.02 -19.55
N LYS A 13 0.16 -18.03 -20.05
CA LYS A 13 -0.18 -18.80 -21.25
C LYS A 13 0.59 -18.33 -22.49
N ALA A 14 0.73 -17.01 -22.67
CA ALA A 14 1.47 -16.45 -23.81
C ALA A 14 2.98 -16.77 -23.69
N VAL A 15 3.54 -16.79 -22.50
CA VAL A 15 4.91 -17.28 -22.28
C VAL A 15 5.06 -18.73 -22.75
N GLY A 16 4.15 -19.63 -22.35
CA GLY A 16 4.24 -21.05 -22.71
C GLY A 16 3.95 -21.36 -24.17
N ILE A 17 3.00 -20.66 -24.81
CA ILE A 17 2.52 -20.98 -26.16
C ILE A 17 3.20 -20.12 -27.22
N LYS A 18 3.46 -18.85 -26.93
CA LYS A 18 3.96 -17.87 -27.91
C LYS A 18 5.41 -17.45 -27.69
N ASN A 19 6.12 -18.12 -26.78
CA ASN A 19 7.49 -17.78 -26.36
C ASN A 19 7.66 -16.28 -25.97
N LEU A 20 6.62 -15.71 -25.34
CA LEU A 20 6.69 -14.34 -24.85
C LEU A 20 7.74 -14.26 -23.73
N ASP A 21 8.73 -13.40 -23.86
CA ASP A 21 9.67 -13.13 -22.79
C ASP A 21 9.04 -12.13 -21.80
N ALA A 22 8.45 -12.66 -20.73
CA ALA A 22 7.78 -11.88 -19.70
C ALA A 22 7.85 -12.56 -18.34
N LEU A 23 7.85 -11.74 -17.29
CA LEU A 23 7.71 -12.13 -15.89
C LEU A 23 6.66 -11.28 -15.21
N ILE A 24 6.24 -11.67 -14.02
CA ILE A 24 5.23 -10.94 -13.26
C ILE A 24 5.81 -10.45 -11.94
N LEU A 25 5.72 -9.14 -11.71
CA LEU A 25 6.01 -8.53 -10.41
C LEU A 25 4.70 -8.20 -9.69
N ARG A 26 4.55 -8.67 -8.46
CA ARG A 26 3.40 -8.38 -7.59
C ARG A 26 3.82 -7.52 -6.41
N PRO A 27 3.81 -6.19 -6.55
CA PRO A 27 4.09 -5.32 -5.42
C PRO A 27 2.96 -5.36 -4.39
N THR A 28 3.32 -5.12 -3.13
CA THR A 28 2.36 -4.87 -2.05
C THR A 28 1.83 -3.44 -2.13
N SER A 29 1.38 -2.84 -1.03
CA SER A 29 0.90 -1.46 -1.05
C SER A 29 2.06 -0.49 -1.27
N ILE A 30 2.09 0.14 -2.45
CA ILE A 30 3.17 1.04 -2.85
C ILE A 30 2.93 2.41 -2.24
N ILE A 31 3.97 2.99 -1.63
CA ILE A 31 4.01 4.36 -1.11
C ILE A 31 5.36 5.02 -1.42
N GLY A 32 5.45 6.32 -1.24
CA GLY A 32 6.71 7.08 -1.30
C GLY A 32 6.74 8.11 -2.41
N PRO A 33 7.73 9.03 -2.34
CA PRO A 33 7.88 10.08 -3.33
C PRO A 33 8.51 9.54 -4.64
N PRO A 34 8.17 10.21 -5.79
CA PRO A 34 7.23 11.32 -5.95
C PRO A 34 5.77 10.87 -6.02
N ASP A 35 4.83 11.64 -5.47
CA ASP A 35 3.39 11.40 -5.51
C ASP A 35 2.67 12.71 -5.92
N PHE A 36 2.84 13.12 -7.18
CA PHE A 36 2.45 14.43 -7.73
C PHE A 36 0.97 14.76 -7.62
N MET A 37 0.12 13.77 -7.75
CA MET A 37 -1.30 13.90 -7.42
C MET A 37 -1.54 12.92 -6.27
N PRO A 38 -1.66 13.42 -5.02
CA PRO A 38 -1.64 12.55 -3.87
C PRO A 38 -2.50 11.32 -4.09
N SER A 39 -1.87 10.15 -4.06
CA SER A 39 -2.58 8.88 -4.09
C SER A 39 -3.50 8.81 -2.87
N TYR A 40 -4.52 7.95 -2.92
CA TYR A 40 -5.44 7.79 -1.78
C TYR A 40 -4.71 7.53 -0.46
N PHE A 41 -3.63 6.76 -0.52
CA PHE A 41 -2.85 6.44 0.67
C PHE A 41 -1.86 7.55 1.02
N GLY A 42 -1.26 8.20 0.03
CA GLY A 42 -0.42 9.39 0.22
C GLY A 42 -1.20 10.53 0.89
N GLN A 43 -2.43 10.80 0.43
CA GLN A 43 -3.32 11.77 1.07
C GLN A 43 -3.65 11.37 2.52
N THR A 44 -3.90 10.08 2.78
CA THR A 44 -4.15 9.59 4.14
C THR A 44 -2.96 9.83 5.07
N ILE A 45 -1.73 9.60 4.58
CA ILE A 45 -0.50 9.89 5.36
C ILE A 45 -0.39 11.39 5.63
N LEU A 46 -0.68 12.23 4.65
CA LEU A 46 -0.69 13.68 4.79
C LEU A 46 -1.74 14.15 5.81
N ASP A 47 -2.95 13.60 5.75
CA ASP A 47 -4.03 13.89 6.71
C ASP A 47 -3.66 13.43 8.13
N MET A 48 -2.95 12.30 8.27
CA MET A 48 -2.38 11.86 9.55
C MET A 48 -1.32 12.85 10.05
N HIS A 49 -0.43 13.31 9.17
CA HIS A 49 0.60 14.30 9.51
C HIS A 49 -0.02 15.61 9.99
N ASN A 50 -1.02 16.12 9.29
CA ASN A 50 -1.74 17.35 9.62
C ASN A 50 -2.71 17.18 10.79
N GLY A 51 -2.89 15.96 11.28
CA GLY A 51 -3.78 15.68 12.39
C GLY A 51 -5.26 15.77 12.04
N GLN A 52 -5.62 15.61 10.79
CA GLN A 52 -7.02 15.67 10.31
C GLN A 52 -7.77 14.37 10.55
N ILE A 53 -7.06 13.26 10.85
CA ILE A 53 -7.68 11.97 11.15
C ILE A 53 -7.84 11.82 12.67
N PRO A 54 -9.06 11.92 13.20
CA PRO A 54 -9.30 11.86 14.65
C PRO A 54 -9.19 10.46 15.22
N ALA A 55 -9.51 9.44 14.42
CA ALA A 55 -9.52 8.04 14.84
C ALA A 55 -9.11 7.12 13.69
N LEU A 56 -8.46 6.02 14.03
CA LEU A 56 -8.06 4.95 13.12
C LEU A 56 -8.67 3.63 13.58
N THR A 57 -8.53 2.61 12.75
CA THR A 57 -8.92 1.25 13.13
C THR A 57 -7.72 0.34 13.34
N THR A 58 -7.94 -0.79 13.96
CA THR A 58 -6.95 -1.88 14.00
C THR A 58 -6.73 -2.44 12.59
N GLY A 59 -5.56 -3.01 12.35
CA GLY A 59 -5.14 -3.52 11.04
C GLY A 59 -3.97 -2.71 10.48
N GLY A 60 -3.52 -3.06 9.28
CA GLY A 60 -2.37 -2.44 8.65
C GLY A 60 -2.14 -2.92 7.24
N TYR A 61 -1.05 -2.47 6.65
CA TYR A 61 -0.67 -2.81 5.29
C TYR A 61 0.79 -3.24 5.23
N ASN A 62 1.09 -4.14 4.30
CA ASN A 62 2.47 -4.40 3.92
C ASN A 62 2.87 -3.30 2.92
N LEU A 63 3.78 -2.41 3.33
CA LEU A 63 4.16 -1.20 2.60
C LEU A 63 5.51 -1.37 1.94
N VAL A 64 5.59 -1.06 0.66
CA VAL A 64 6.82 -1.05 -0.13
C VAL A 64 7.05 0.34 -0.73
N ASP A 65 8.30 0.80 -0.70
CA ASP A 65 8.66 2.09 -1.29
C ASP A 65 8.68 2.01 -2.81
N ILE A 66 8.11 3.01 -3.48
CA ILE A 66 8.06 3.10 -4.96
C ILE A 66 9.47 3.02 -5.58
N ARG A 67 10.48 3.59 -4.92
CA ARG A 67 11.87 3.59 -5.40
C ARG A 67 12.47 2.18 -5.36
N ASP A 68 12.12 1.38 -4.33
CA ASP A 68 12.55 -0.02 -4.22
C ASP A 68 11.85 -0.89 -5.26
N VAL A 69 10.56 -0.63 -5.54
CA VAL A 69 9.81 -1.26 -6.63
C VAL A 69 10.44 -0.92 -7.98
N SER A 70 10.72 0.36 -8.25
CA SER A 70 11.33 0.82 -9.50
C SER A 70 12.69 0.17 -9.72
N GLN A 71 13.55 0.11 -8.69
CA GLN A 71 14.84 -0.56 -8.79
C GLN A 71 14.67 -2.07 -9.04
N THR A 72 13.66 -2.70 -8.43
CA THR A 72 13.37 -4.12 -8.64
C THR A 72 12.89 -4.39 -10.07
N ILE A 73 12.10 -3.48 -10.66
CA ILE A 73 11.71 -3.54 -12.08
C ILE A 73 12.97 -3.47 -12.96
N ILE A 74 13.85 -2.52 -12.74
CA ILE A 74 15.12 -2.38 -13.50
C ILE A 74 15.95 -3.68 -13.39
N ASN A 75 16.11 -4.19 -12.18
CA ASN A 75 16.85 -5.42 -11.95
C ASN A 75 16.22 -6.64 -12.64
N SER A 76 14.91 -6.65 -12.81
CA SER A 76 14.20 -7.77 -13.42
C SER A 76 14.53 -7.98 -14.89
N PHE A 77 14.94 -6.93 -15.63
CA PHE A 77 15.33 -7.05 -17.03
C PHE A 77 16.58 -7.91 -17.24
N THR A 78 17.49 -7.95 -16.25
CA THR A 78 18.76 -8.69 -16.37
C THR A 78 18.83 -9.94 -15.50
N LYS A 79 18.04 -10.00 -14.43
CA LYS A 79 18.09 -11.09 -13.43
C LYS A 79 16.83 -11.92 -13.39
N GLY A 80 15.74 -11.41 -13.93
CA GLY A 80 14.44 -12.07 -13.93
C GLY A 80 14.44 -13.30 -14.84
N LYS A 81 13.61 -14.28 -14.49
CA LYS A 81 13.41 -15.48 -15.30
C LYS A 81 12.04 -15.41 -15.94
N THR A 82 12.00 -15.63 -17.25
CA THR A 82 10.75 -15.72 -18.03
C THR A 82 9.76 -16.70 -17.41
N GLY A 83 8.50 -16.32 -17.33
CA GLY A 83 7.40 -17.12 -16.76
C GLY A 83 7.34 -17.10 -15.22
N GLU A 84 8.28 -16.46 -14.54
CA GLU A 84 8.31 -16.43 -13.10
C GLU A 84 7.48 -15.29 -12.51
N ILE A 85 6.99 -15.52 -11.29
CA ILE A 85 6.25 -14.53 -10.49
C ILE A 85 7.08 -14.18 -9.27
N TYR A 86 7.24 -12.88 -9.02
CA TYR A 86 7.99 -12.34 -7.88
C TYR A 86 7.08 -11.44 -7.03
N LEU A 87 6.95 -11.77 -5.74
CA LEU A 87 6.34 -10.87 -4.77
C LEU A 87 7.35 -9.79 -4.38
N VAL A 88 6.97 -8.53 -4.61
CA VAL A 88 7.78 -7.35 -4.27
C VAL A 88 7.16 -6.73 -3.01
N GLY A 89 7.43 -7.35 -1.88
CA GLY A 89 6.90 -6.97 -0.58
C GLY A 89 7.78 -5.94 0.13
N GLY A 90 7.20 -5.32 1.14
CA GLY A 90 7.88 -4.41 2.05
C GLY A 90 7.67 -4.80 3.51
N ASN A 91 7.55 -3.83 4.39
CA ASN A 91 7.32 -4.05 5.81
C ASN A 91 5.82 -3.97 6.14
N TYR A 92 5.33 -4.89 6.96
CA TYR A 92 4.00 -4.72 7.54
C TYR A 92 4.02 -3.64 8.61
N CYS A 93 3.13 -2.66 8.48
CA CYS A 93 2.93 -1.60 9.47
C CYS A 93 1.45 -1.48 9.80
N SER A 94 1.12 -1.47 11.08
CA SER A 94 -0.23 -1.16 11.53
C SER A 94 -0.58 0.31 11.24
N LEU A 95 -1.87 0.62 11.11
CA LEU A 95 -2.32 2.01 10.96
C LEU A 95 -1.88 2.91 12.12
N LYS A 96 -1.78 2.33 13.32
CA LYS A 96 -1.25 3.01 14.51
C LYS A 96 0.22 3.39 14.33
N GLU A 97 1.05 2.46 13.85
CA GLU A 97 2.47 2.73 13.59
C GLU A 97 2.65 3.75 12.47
N ILE A 98 1.88 3.64 11.39
CA ILE A 98 1.90 4.61 10.28
C ILE A 98 1.56 6.02 10.79
N ALA A 99 0.51 6.16 11.61
CA ALA A 99 0.14 7.44 12.20
C ALA A 99 1.21 7.99 13.14
N ALA A 100 1.85 7.14 13.93
CA ALA A 100 2.95 7.54 14.82
C ALA A 100 4.19 8.00 14.03
N MET A 101 4.49 7.34 12.90
CA MET A 101 5.55 7.77 11.98
C MET A 101 5.21 9.10 11.31
N ALA A 102 3.96 9.30 10.89
CA ALA A 102 3.52 10.53 10.23
C ALA A 102 3.44 11.72 11.19
N ASN A 103 3.00 11.51 12.43
CA ASN A 103 2.90 12.55 13.47
C ASN A 103 3.13 11.97 14.87
N PRO A 104 4.39 11.91 15.33
CA PRO A 104 4.74 11.33 16.63
C PRO A 104 4.13 12.07 17.84
N LYS A 105 3.77 13.35 17.66
CA LYS A 105 3.23 14.20 18.76
C LYS A 105 1.74 13.95 19.00
N ARG A 106 1.04 13.31 18.07
CA ARG A 106 -0.41 13.13 18.15
C ARG A 106 -0.78 11.72 18.61
N LYS A 107 -1.60 11.64 19.64
CA LYS A 107 -2.26 10.39 20.04
C LYS A 107 -3.52 10.20 19.20
N THR A 108 -3.60 9.11 18.45
CA THR A 108 -4.76 8.76 17.63
C THR A 108 -5.62 7.72 18.36
N ILE A 109 -6.92 7.89 18.36
CA ILE A 109 -7.87 6.93 18.93
C ILE A 109 -7.93 5.71 18.00
N ILE A 110 -7.84 4.51 18.57
CA ILE A 110 -7.93 3.27 17.81
C ILE A 110 -9.28 2.61 18.09
N ILE A 111 -10.08 2.44 17.06
CA ILE A 111 -11.38 1.78 17.12
C ILE A 111 -11.24 0.34 16.60
N PRO A 112 -11.73 -0.67 17.33
CA PRO A 112 -11.70 -2.05 16.85
C PRO A 112 -12.37 -2.21 15.49
N LEU A 113 -11.71 -2.92 14.57
CA LEU A 113 -12.17 -3.08 13.19
C LEU A 113 -13.56 -3.73 13.10
N ASP A 114 -13.83 -4.73 13.94
CA ASP A 114 -15.13 -5.43 13.95
C ASP A 114 -16.27 -4.50 14.36
N LEU A 115 -16.00 -3.57 15.28
CA LEU A 115 -16.98 -2.54 15.68
C LEU A 115 -17.29 -1.60 14.51
N LEU A 116 -16.26 -1.17 13.76
CA LEU A 116 -16.46 -0.33 12.57
C LEU A 116 -17.21 -1.06 11.46
N ILE A 117 -16.94 -2.34 11.25
CA ILE A 117 -17.67 -3.17 10.28
C ILE A 117 -19.15 -3.27 10.69
N PHE A 118 -19.42 -3.48 11.98
CA PHE A 118 -20.79 -3.53 12.51
C PHE A 118 -21.52 -2.20 12.34
N LEU A 119 -20.85 -1.08 12.61
CA LEU A 119 -21.42 0.27 12.50
C LEU A 119 -21.40 0.83 11.05
N SER A 120 -20.82 0.12 10.10
CA SER A 120 -20.64 0.62 8.72
C SER A 120 -21.94 1.03 8.02
N PRO A 121 -23.13 0.40 8.22
CA PRO A 121 -24.36 0.87 7.62
C PRO A 121 -24.79 2.24 8.16
N LEU A 122 -24.60 2.48 9.46
CA LEU A 122 -24.90 3.76 10.11
C LEU A 122 -23.97 4.86 9.61
N ILE A 123 -22.68 4.55 9.51
CA ILE A 123 -21.64 5.46 8.97
C ILE A 123 -21.98 5.83 7.53
N TYR A 124 -22.44 4.90 6.71
CA TYR A 124 -22.86 5.18 5.33
C TYR A 124 -24.01 6.19 5.26
N VAL A 125 -25.03 6.05 6.08
CA VAL A 125 -26.15 6.99 6.16
C VAL A 125 -25.66 8.38 6.63
N PHE A 126 -24.82 8.42 7.67
CA PHE A 126 -24.24 9.65 8.19
C PHE A 126 -23.39 10.39 7.12
N ASN A 127 -22.55 9.66 6.39
CA ASN A 127 -21.75 10.23 5.30
C ASN A 127 -22.62 10.85 4.18
N LYS A 128 -23.75 10.18 3.87
CA LYS A 128 -24.70 10.67 2.85
C LYS A 128 -25.41 11.95 3.29
N VAL A 129 -25.74 12.06 4.58
CA VAL A 129 -26.47 13.22 5.14
C VAL A 129 -25.52 14.40 5.35
N TYR A 130 -24.36 14.18 5.93
CA TYR A 130 -23.42 15.25 6.34
C TYR A 130 -22.31 15.52 5.33
N LYS A 131 -22.31 14.84 4.16
CA LYS A 131 -21.25 14.96 3.12
C LYS A 131 -19.82 14.79 3.69
N MET A 132 -19.66 14.09 4.80
CA MET A 132 -18.35 13.80 5.39
C MET A 132 -17.63 12.76 4.53
N ARG A 133 -16.41 13.08 4.12
CA ARG A 133 -15.52 12.11 3.44
C ARG A 133 -14.86 11.20 4.48
N TRP A 134 -15.59 10.26 5.04
CA TRP A 134 -14.96 9.23 5.85
C TRP A 134 -14.28 8.21 4.91
N PRO A 135 -12.98 7.95 5.09
CA PRO A 135 -12.22 7.16 4.11
C PRO A 135 -12.52 5.65 4.15
N PHE A 136 -13.36 5.20 5.07
CA PHE A 136 -13.62 3.77 5.30
C PHE A 136 -14.98 3.35 4.73
N THR A 137 -14.96 2.65 3.59
CA THR A 137 -16.11 1.87 3.13
C THR A 137 -16.10 0.49 3.78
N ARG A 138 -17.25 -0.19 3.83
CA ARG A 138 -17.32 -1.56 4.36
C ARG A 138 -16.35 -2.50 3.64
N GLU A 139 -16.21 -2.34 2.32
CA GLU A 139 -15.29 -3.13 1.50
C GLU A 139 -13.83 -2.87 1.89
N SER A 140 -13.44 -1.61 2.08
CA SER A 140 -12.08 -1.27 2.50
C SER A 140 -11.74 -1.83 3.89
N LEU A 141 -12.70 -1.85 4.82
CA LEU A 141 -12.52 -2.47 6.13
C LEU A 141 -12.38 -3.99 6.04
N ILE A 142 -13.14 -4.65 5.17
CA ILE A 142 -13.01 -6.10 4.94
C ILE A 142 -11.66 -6.43 4.29
N ILE A 143 -11.20 -5.63 3.33
CA ILE A 143 -9.89 -5.79 2.72
C ILE A 143 -8.80 -5.62 3.77
N LEU A 144 -8.89 -4.60 4.61
CA LEU A 144 -7.95 -4.36 5.71
C LEU A 144 -7.91 -5.54 6.69
N LYS A 145 -9.08 -6.14 7.02
CA LYS A 145 -9.17 -7.32 7.88
C LYS A 145 -8.45 -8.54 7.29
N LYS A 146 -8.51 -8.69 5.96
CA LYS A 146 -7.93 -9.81 5.22
C LYS A 146 -6.50 -9.52 4.73
N ALA A 147 -5.95 -8.34 4.97
CA ALA A 147 -4.62 -7.98 4.51
C ALA A 147 -3.56 -8.92 5.12
N PRO A 148 -2.72 -9.56 4.31
CA PRO A 148 -1.69 -10.46 4.81
C PRO A 148 -0.65 -9.66 5.60
N LYS A 149 -0.35 -10.11 6.82
CA LYS A 149 0.70 -9.51 7.64
C LYS A 149 2.09 -9.93 7.17
N ASN A 150 2.22 -11.18 6.78
CA ASN A 150 3.48 -11.75 6.32
C ASN A 150 3.41 -11.95 4.81
N VAL A 151 4.29 -11.25 4.09
CA VAL A 151 4.47 -11.39 2.65
C VAL A 151 5.89 -11.86 2.42
N ASP A 152 6.05 -13.05 1.87
CA ASP A 152 7.37 -13.61 1.57
C ASP A 152 7.93 -13.02 0.26
N ALA A 153 8.80 -12.04 0.40
CA ALA A 153 9.53 -11.43 -0.71
C ALA A 153 10.93 -12.05 -0.93
N SER A 154 11.26 -13.17 -0.27
CA SER A 154 12.61 -13.77 -0.29
C SER A 154 13.08 -14.10 -1.71
N LYS A 155 12.19 -14.56 -2.59
CA LYS A 155 12.49 -14.84 -3.99
C LYS A 155 12.91 -13.57 -4.74
N ALA A 156 12.18 -12.46 -4.59
CA ALA A 156 12.55 -11.19 -5.20
C ALA A 156 13.87 -10.65 -4.62
N THR A 157 14.06 -10.77 -3.32
CA THR A 157 15.31 -10.37 -2.65
C THR A 157 16.50 -11.15 -3.17
N LYS A 158 16.40 -12.48 -3.28
CA LYS A 158 17.51 -13.35 -3.70
C LYS A 158 17.83 -13.21 -5.18
N ILE A 159 16.81 -13.14 -6.05
CA ILE A 159 17.01 -13.19 -7.50
C ILE A 159 17.11 -11.81 -8.09
N LEU A 160 16.20 -10.88 -7.72
CA LEU A 160 16.11 -9.54 -8.28
C LEU A 160 16.88 -8.50 -7.47
N ASN A 161 17.55 -8.91 -6.39
CA ASN A 161 18.22 -8.00 -5.45
C ASN A 161 17.25 -6.92 -4.92
N HIS A 162 15.99 -7.33 -4.67
CA HIS A 162 14.99 -6.45 -4.08
C HIS A 162 15.43 -6.01 -2.69
N LYS A 163 15.44 -4.71 -2.46
CA LYS A 163 15.76 -4.10 -1.17
C LYS A 163 14.48 -3.57 -0.52
N ILE A 164 14.41 -3.66 0.79
CA ILE A 164 13.28 -3.16 1.57
C ILE A 164 13.82 -2.10 2.52
N ARG A 165 13.53 -0.84 2.24
CA ARG A 165 13.92 0.25 3.14
C ARG A 165 12.99 0.34 4.34
N PRO A 166 13.44 0.94 5.47
CA PRO A 166 12.59 1.20 6.61
C PRO A 166 11.40 2.09 6.21
N THR A 167 10.19 1.69 6.60
CA THR A 167 8.96 2.43 6.28
C THR A 167 8.97 3.85 6.86
N GLN A 168 9.63 4.04 8.01
CA GLN A 168 9.84 5.36 8.61
C GLN A 168 10.45 6.34 7.61
N ASN A 169 11.54 5.94 6.94
CA ASN A 169 12.23 6.78 5.96
C ASN A 169 11.33 7.12 4.76
N THR A 170 10.56 6.12 4.30
CA THR A 170 9.60 6.34 3.19
C THR A 170 8.54 7.37 3.54
N ILE A 171 7.97 7.30 4.76
CA ILE A 171 6.94 8.23 5.23
C ILE A 171 7.53 9.63 5.44
N GLU A 172 8.71 9.75 6.03
CA GLU A 172 9.40 11.02 6.24
C GLU A 172 9.73 11.71 4.91
N ASP A 173 10.28 10.95 3.95
CA ASP A 173 10.60 11.44 2.62
C ASP A 173 9.33 11.89 1.87
N LEU A 174 8.24 11.11 1.99
CA LEU A 174 6.97 11.44 1.34
C LEU A 174 6.37 12.74 1.91
N ILE A 175 6.38 12.92 3.23
CA ILE A 175 5.90 14.14 3.88
C ILE A 175 6.78 15.34 3.48
N THR A 176 8.09 15.15 3.45
CA THR A 176 9.04 16.19 3.03
C THR A 176 8.79 16.61 1.58
N TRP A 177 8.56 15.64 0.71
CA TRP A 177 8.24 15.87 -0.69
C TRP A 177 6.90 16.64 -0.84
N PHE A 178 5.85 16.25 -0.12
CA PHE A 178 4.57 16.98 -0.15
C PHE A 178 4.72 18.44 0.28
N LYS A 179 5.53 18.72 1.31
CA LYS A 179 5.79 20.10 1.76
C LYS A 179 6.51 20.94 0.71
N ALA A 180 7.41 20.33 -0.06
CA ALA A 180 8.17 21.02 -1.10
C ALA A 180 7.34 21.31 -2.35
N GLU A 181 6.54 20.33 -2.81
CA GLU A 181 5.89 20.36 -4.12
C GLU A 181 4.45 20.89 -4.08
N ILE A 182 3.70 20.65 -2.98
CA ILE A 182 2.28 21.00 -2.89
C ILE A 182 2.06 22.35 -2.21
N LYS A 183 3.12 23.04 -1.73
CA LYS A 183 3.03 24.32 -0.98
C LYS A 183 1.91 24.30 0.05
N LEU A 184 2.06 23.43 1.04
CA LEU A 184 1.14 23.35 2.19
C LEU A 184 1.34 24.51 3.14
#